data_9a6e5caad1916fe513b951ab6a284bf8
#
_entry.id   9a6e5caad1916fe513b951ab6a284bf8
#
_cell.length_a   1.000
_cell.length_b   1.000
_cell.length_c   1.000
_cell.angle_alpha   90.00
_cell.angle_beta   90.00
_cell.angle_gamma   90.00
#
_symmetry.space_group_name_H-M   'P 1'
#
loop_
_entity.id
_entity.type
_entity.pdbx_description
1 polymer ?
#
loop_
_entity_poly.entity_id
_entity_poly.type
_entity_poly.pdbx_seq_one_letter_code
_entity_poly.pdbx_strand_id
1 'polypeptide(L)'
;DEWGISHALGVAALRALAQAEAKLGIDGNGMLSGKPVKVGAILDGPNDYITKTLNTFDAPEVPVPANVTTKVKGDRYCAAVAAAAVIAKVTRDRLMVELGAQPQYEPYEWAHNKGYGSAAHRDAIAEFGPSDLHRLSWHLV
;
A
#
# COMPACT_ATOMS: atom_id res chain seq x y z
N ASP A 1 12.64 5.06 2.57
CA ASP A 1 13.62 5.01 1.46
C ASP A 1 14.55 3.79 1.50
N GLU A 2 14.87 3.22 2.67
CA GLU A 2 15.79 2.07 2.81
C GLU A 2 15.36 0.85 2.00
N TRP A 3 14.08 0.56 1.97
CA TRP A 3 13.54 -0.63 1.29
C TRP A 3 13.22 -0.41 -0.19
N GLY A 4 13.13 0.82 -0.64
CA GLY A 4 12.54 1.16 -1.93
C GLY A 4 11.03 0.89 -2.00
N ILE A 5 10.33 1.62 -2.88
CA ILE A 5 8.86 1.59 -2.96
C ILE A 5 8.30 0.21 -3.30
N SER A 6 8.93 -0.51 -4.21
CA SER A 6 8.40 -1.81 -4.67
C SER A 6 8.42 -2.85 -3.57
N HIS A 7 9.51 -2.91 -2.78
CA HIS A 7 9.62 -3.84 -1.66
C HIS A 7 8.64 -3.46 -0.53
N ALA A 8 8.57 -2.17 -0.17
CA ALA A 8 7.63 -1.68 0.83
C ALA A 8 6.15 -1.99 0.46
N LEU A 9 5.77 -1.83 -0.81
CA LEU A 9 4.45 -2.21 -1.31
C LEU A 9 4.23 -3.72 -1.21
N GLY A 10 5.23 -4.52 -1.54
CA GLY A 10 5.16 -5.99 -1.43
C GLY A 10 4.96 -6.45 0.01
N VAL A 11 5.75 -5.92 0.95
CA VAL A 11 5.59 -6.22 2.39
C VAL A 11 4.21 -5.80 2.89
N ALA A 12 3.73 -4.61 2.51
CA ALA A 12 2.39 -4.15 2.89
C ALA A 12 1.28 -5.07 2.35
N ALA A 13 1.41 -5.49 1.09
CA ALA A 13 0.45 -6.41 0.46
C ALA A 13 0.46 -7.80 1.12
N LEU A 14 1.63 -8.36 1.43
CA LEU A 14 1.73 -9.64 2.14
C LEU A 14 1.14 -9.58 3.55
N ARG A 15 1.37 -8.49 4.29
CA ARG A 15 0.74 -8.27 5.60
C ARG A 15 -0.79 -8.18 5.48
N ALA A 16 -1.29 -7.46 4.47
CA ALA A 16 -2.73 -7.36 4.22
C ALA A 16 -3.33 -8.71 3.85
N LEU A 17 -2.64 -9.50 3.04
CA LEU A 17 -3.05 -10.84 2.65
C LEU A 17 -3.14 -11.77 3.87
N ALA A 18 -2.11 -11.84 4.70
CA ALA A 18 -2.11 -12.63 5.92
C ALA A 18 -3.26 -12.25 6.87
N GLN A 19 -3.54 -10.94 7.02
CA GLN A 19 -4.66 -10.47 7.81
C GLN A 19 -6.03 -10.85 7.21
N ALA A 20 -6.16 -10.80 5.89
CA ALA A 20 -7.38 -11.19 5.20
C ALA A 20 -7.64 -12.70 5.36
N GLU A 21 -6.61 -13.52 5.20
CA GLU A 21 -6.68 -14.97 5.40
C GLU A 21 -7.08 -15.33 6.84
N ALA A 22 -6.47 -14.69 7.81
CA ALA A 22 -6.83 -14.87 9.22
C ALA A 22 -8.30 -14.51 9.50
N LYS A 23 -8.78 -13.40 8.94
CA LYS A 23 -10.20 -12.98 9.05
C LYS A 23 -11.17 -13.93 8.38
N LEU A 24 -10.76 -14.61 7.34
CA LEU A 24 -11.54 -15.63 6.63
C LEU A 24 -11.51 -16.99 7.37
N GLY A 25 -10.69 -17.14 8.41
CA GLY A 25 -10.55 -18.38 9.16
C GLY A 25 -9.61 -19.40 8.52
N ILE A 26 -8.73 -18.95 7.64
CA ILE A 26 -7.65 -19.79 7.09
C ILE A 26 -6.59 -19.93 8.18
N ASP A 27 -6.27 -21.16 8.53
CA ASP A 27 -5.28 -21.45 9.58
C ASP A 27 -3.83 -21.36 9.07
N GLY A 28 -2.86 -21.48 9.98
CA GLY A 28 -1.43 -21.41 9.65
C GLY A 28 -0.92 -22.50 8.71
N ASN A 29 -1.73 -23.56 8.49
CA ASN A 29 -1.45 -24.64 7.55
C ASN A 29 -2.14 -24.43 6.18
N GLY A 30 -2.77 -23.29 5.96
CA GLY A 30 -3.49 -22.98 4.73
C GLY A 30 -4.81 -23.76 4.56
N MET A 31 -5.48 -24.06 5.69
CA MET A 31 -6.72 -24.82 5.67
C MET A 31 -7.90 -23.93 6.06
N LEU A 32 -9.03 -24.10 5.41
CA LEU A 32 -10.31 -23.53 5.78
C LEU A 32 -11.30 -24.66 6.06
N SER A 33 -11.79 -24.74 7.30
CA SER A 33 -12.68 -25.84 7.73
C SER A 33 -12.13 -27.24 7.40
N GLY A 34 -10.81 -27.43 7.61
CA GLY A 34 -10.11 -28.69 7.40
C GLY A 34 -9.84 -29.03 5.93
N LYS A 35 -10.06 -28.10 4.99
CA LYS A 35 -9.77 -28.30 3.56
C LYS A 35 -8.69 -27.30 3.08
N PRO A 36 -7.74 -27.76 2.26
CA PRO A 36 -6.75 -26.88 1.68
C PRO A 36 -7.41 -25.85 0.75
N VAL A 37 -6.96 -24.59 0.81
CA VAL A 37 -7.46 -23.51 -0.03
C VAL A 37 -6.41 -23.01 -0.99
N LYS A 38 -6.85 -22.39 -2.06
CA LYS A 38 -6.01 -21.62 -3.00
C LYS A 38 -6.44 -20.18 -2.96
N VAL A 39 -5.49 -19.28 -2.89
CA VAL A 39 -5.73 -17.83 -2.87
C VAL A 39 -5.25 -17.24 -4.19
N GLY A 40 -6.10 -16.42 -4.82
CA GLY A 40 -5.74 -15.62 -5.97
C GLY A 40 -5.80 -14.13 -5.62
N ALA A 41 -4.89 -13.35 -6.19
CA ALA A 41 -4.89 -11.90 -6.07
C ALA A 41 -4.85 -11.24 -7.45
N ILE A 42 -5.68 -10.22 -7.65
CA ILE A 42 -5.61 -9.36 -8.84
C ILE A 42 -4.94 -8.07 -8.41
N LEU A 43 -3.79 -7.78 -9.01
CA LEU A 43 -3.00 -6.58 -8.73
C LEU A 43 -3.15 -5.57 -9.86
N ASP A 44 -3.57 -4.36 -9.53
CA ASP A 44 -3.61 -3.27 -10.50
C ASP A 44 -2.19 -2.82 -10.89
N GLY A 45 -1.99 -2.62 -12.19
CA GLY A 45 -0.69 -2.24 -12.73
C GLY A 45 0.08 -3.39 -13.38
N PRO A 46 1.27 -3.09 -13.96
CA PRO A 46 2.04 -4.08 -14.72
C PRO A 46 3.02 -4.91 -13.86
N ASN A 47 3.31 -4.49 -12.63
CA ASN A 47 4.43 -5.02 -11.85
C ASN A 47 3.94 -5.88 -10.68
N ASP A 48 4.31 -7.15 -10.68
CA ASP A 48 4.13 -8.04 -9.53
C ASP A 48 5.25 -7.84 -8.51
N TYR A 49 5.01 -6.94 -7.56
CA TYR A 49 5.90 -6.73 -6.43
C TYR A 49 5.59 -7.68 -5.26
N ILE A 50 4.43 -8.33 -5.27
CA ILE A 50 3.99 -9.26 -4.21
C ILE A 50 4.80 -10.55 -4.27
N THR A 51 4.81 -11.23 -5.40
CA THR A 51 5.58 -12.47 -5.59
C THR A 51 7.09 -12.22 -5.44
N LYS A 52 7.58 -11.07 -5.92
CA LYS A 52 9.00 -10.70 -5.73
C LYS A 52 9.38 -10.58 -4.26
N THR A 53 8.53 -9.94 -3.46
CA THR A 53 8.79 -9.77 -2.02
C THR A 53 8.62 -11.07 -1.25
N LEU A 54 7.68 -11.93 -1.64
CA LEU A 54 7.48 -13.23 -1.00
C LEU A 54 8.76 -14.10 -1.01
N ASN A 55 9.62 -13.91 -1.99
CA ASN A 55 10.88 -14.65 -2.13
C ASN A 55 12.07 -13.98 -1.42
N THR A 56 11.85 -12.96 -0.59
CA THR A 56 12.90 -12.31 0.21
C THR A 56 12.96 -12.91 1.60
N PHE A 57 14.12 -12.79 2.27
CA PHE A 57 14.33 -13.36 3.61
C PHE A 57 13.52 -12.68 4.71
N ASP A 58 13.10 -11.44 4.47
CA ASP A 58 12.32 -10.59 5.38
C ASP A 58 10.81 -10.56 5.03
N ALA A 59 10.39 -11.46 4.13
CA ALA A 59 8.99 -11.56 3.73
C ALA A 59 8.09 -11.88 4.95
N PRO A 60 6.96 -11.18 5.13
CA PRO A 60 5.96 -11.57 6.10
C PRO A 60 5.44 -12.99 5.81
N GLU A 61 5.22 -13.75 6.87
CA GLU A 61 4.58 -15.07 6.75
C GLU A 61 3.13 -14.91 6.26
N VAL A 62 2.77 -15.71 5.25
CA VAL A 62 1.42 -15.79 4.71
C VAL A 62 1.04 -17.26 4.64
N PRO A 63 -0.05 -17.71 5.31
CA PRO A 63 -0.45 -19.11 5.33
C PRO A 63 -0.65 -19.71 3.92
N VAL A 64 -1.24 -18.93 3.00
CA VAL A 64 -1.43 -19.33 1.61
C VAL A 64 -0.92 -18.25 0.68
N PRO A 65 0.29 -18.36 0.14
CA PRO A 65 0.78 -17.43 -0.86
C PRO A 65 -0.18 -17.30 -2.04
N ALA A 66 -0.55 -16.07 -2.37
CA ALA A 66 -1.50 -15.84 -3.44
C ALA A 66 -0.87 -16.08 -4.83
N ASN A 67 -1.65 -16.68 -5.73
CA ASN A 67 -1.35 -16.64 -7.16
C ASN A 67 -1.72 -15.26 -7.71
N VAL A 68 -0.71 -14.45 -8.02
CA VAL A 68 -0.89 -13.04 -8.42
C VAL A 68 -1.09 -12.92 -9.92
N THR A 69 -2.15 -12.21 -10.31
CA THR A 69 -2.39 -11.80 -11.70
C THR A 69 -2.34 -10.29 -11.79
N THR A 70 -1.44 -9.74 -12.60
CA THR A 70 -1.35 -8.30 -12.84
C THR A 70 -2.30 -7.86 -13.95
N LYS A 71 -2.93 -6.70 -13.78
CA LYS A 71 -3.81 -6.11 -14.78
C LYS A 71 -3.64 -4.60 -14.84
N VAL A 72 -3.11 -4.08 -15.94
CA VAL A 72 -3.02 -2.63 -16.16
C VAL A 72 -4.43 -2.03 -16.22
N LYS A 73 -4.68 -0.99 -15.43
CA LYS A 73 -6.00 -0.36 -15.25
C LYS A 73 -7.05 -1.39 -14.79
N GLY A 74 -6.66 -2.27 -13.88
CA GLY A 74 -7.53 -3.34 -13.36
C GLY A 74 -8.83 -2.81 -12.74
N ASP A 75 -8.79 -1.62 -12.15
CA ASP A 75 -9.94 -0.90 -11.61
C ASP A 75 -11.05 -0.62 -12.64
N ARG A 76 -10.70 -0.54 -13.94
CA ARG A 76 -11.68 -0.34 -15.02
C ARG A 76 -12.35 -1.62 -15.49
N TYR A 77 -11.76 -2.77 -15.18
CA TYR A 77 -12.21 -4.07 -15.74
C TYR A 77 -12.66 -5.05 -14.66
N CYS A 78 -12.32 -4.80 -13.39
CA CYS A 78 -12.65 -5.68 -12.28
C CYS A 78 -13.27 -4.89 -11.13
N ALA A 79 -14.54 -5.15 -10.84
CA ALA A 79 -15.27 -4.46 -9.76
C ALA A 79 -14.62 -4.63 -8.40
N ALA A 80 -14.03 -5.80 -8.10
CA ALA A 80 -13.32 -6.03 -6.84
C ALA A 80 -12.06 -5.14 -6.73
N VAL A 81 -11.33 -4.95 -7.83
CA VAL A 81 -10.15 -4.05 -7.87
C VAL A 81 -10.59 -2.59 -7.72
N ALA A 82 -11.68 -2.18 -8.39
CA ALA A 82 -12.25 -0.85 -8.25
C ALA A 82 -12.68 -0.55 -6.80
N ALA A 83 -13.38 -1.49 -6.17
CA ALA A 83 -13.80 -1.36 -4.77
C ALA A 83 -12.59 -1.27 -3.82
N ALA A 84 -11.58 -2.12 -3.99
CA ALA A 84 -10.35 -2.10 -3.20
C ALA A 84 -9.59 -0.78 -3.37
N ALA A 85 -9.52 -0.25 -4.60
CA ALA A 85 -8.88 1.04 -4.89
C ALA A 85 -9.56 2.21 -4.17
N VAL A 86 -10.91 2.23 -4.14
CA VAL A 86 -11.69 3.26 -3.42
C VAL A 86 -11.43 3.17 -1.91
N ILE A 87 -11.46 1.96 -1.34
CA ILE A 87 -11.21 1.76 0.09
C ILE A 87 -9.80 2.21 0.46
N ALA A 88 -8.80 1.80 -0.31
CA ALA A 88 -7.41 2.18 -0.09
C ALA A 88 -7.21 3.70 -0.18
N LYS A 89 -7.80 4.34 -1.21
CA LYS A 89 -7.73 5.80 -1.39
C LYS A 89 -8.35 6.54 -0.23
N VAL A 90 -9.57 6.18 0.17
CA VAL A 90 -10.27 6.87 1.27
C VAL A 90 -9.53 6.69 2.59
N THR A 91 -9.01 5.48 2.86
CA THR A 91 -8.22 5.21 4.07
C THR A 91 -6.94 6.05 4.09
N ARG A 92 -6.22 6.10 2.97
CA ARG A 92 -5.02 6.94 2.84
C ARG A 92 -5.33 8.42 3.00
N ASP A 93 -6.38 8.91 2.36
CA ASP A 93 -6.75 10.33 2.44
C ASP A 93 -7.11 10.75 3.87
N ARG A 94 -7.78 9.87 4.63
CA ARG A 94 -8.06 10.10 6.07
C ARG A 94 -6.78 10.14 6.88
N LEU A 95 -5.88 9.20 6.68
CA LEU A 95 -4.56 9.20 7.33
C LEU A 95 -3.81 10.51 7.05
N MET A 96 -3.81 11.00 5.82
CA MET A 96 -3.14 12.25 5.47
C MET A 96 -3.79 13.47 6.14
N VAL A 97 -5.11 13.48 6.33
CA VAL A 97 -5.81 14.53 7.09
C VAL A 97 -5.41 14.49 8.57
N GLU A 98 -5.39 13.30 9.18
CA GLU A 98 -5.00 13.10 10.58
C GLU A 98 -3.54 13.51 10.82
N LEU A 99 -2.63 13.12 9.93
CA LEU A 99 -1.22 13.53 10.00
C LEU A 99 -1.09 15.06 9.80
N GLY A 100 -1.77 15.64 8.82
CA GLY A 100 -1.73 17.06 8.54
C GLY A 100 -2.31 17.96 9.65
N ALA A 101 -3.05 17.39 10.59
CA ALA A 101 -3.52 18.09 11.78
C ALA A 101 -2.46 18.20 12.90
N GLN A 102 -1.33 17.50 12.76
CA GLN A 102 -0.23 17.57 13.73
C GLN A 102 0.63 18.81 13.46
N PRO A 103 1.05 19.57 14.49
CA PRO A 103 1.75 20.85 14.30
C PRO A 103 3.01 20.80 13.42
N GLN A 104 3.76 19.69 13.48
CA GLN A 104 4.97 19.52 12.68
C GLN A 104 4.70 19.33 11.18
N TYR A 105 3.47 18.97 10.78
CA TYR A 105 3.09 18.73 9.39
C TYR A 105 2.13 19.78 8.84
N GLU A 106 1.68 20.73 9.69
CA GLU A 106 0.76 21.81 9.29
C GLU A 106 1.24 22.59 8.06
N PRO A 107 2.54 22.95 7.92
CA PRO A 107 3.03 23.71 6.78
C PRO A 107 2.81 23.03 5.42
N TYR A 108 2.74 21.69 5.39
CA TYR A 108 2.61 20.92 4.14
C TYR A 108 1.19 20.80 3.63
N GLU A 109 0.19 21.30 4.35
CA GLU A 109 -1.23 21.32 3.99
C GLU A 109 -1.82 19.96 3.57
N TRP A 110 -1.39 18.88 4.20
CA TRP A 110 -1.85 17.52 3.84
C TRP A 110 -3.34 17.29 4.04
N ALA A 111 -4.00 18.08 4.87
CA ALA A 111 -5.45 18.07 4.98
C ALA A 111 -6.15 18.45 3.65
N HIS A 112 -5.51 19.28 2.82
CA HIS A 112 -6.03 19.69 1.51
C HIS A 112 -5.47 18.85 0.37
N ASN A 113 -4.15 18.77 0.27
CA ASN A 113 -3.47 18.15 -0.88
C ASN A 113 -3.26 16.63 -0.75
N LYS A 114 -3.52 16.03 0.42
CA LYS A 114 -3.33 14.59 0.71
C LYS A 114 -1.93 14.07 0.38
N GLY A 115 -0.91 14.94 0.46
CA GLY A 115 0.46 14.60 0.12
C GLY A 115 0.76 14.54 -1.38
N TYR A 116 -0.16 14.99 -2.23
CA TYR A 116 0.12 15.17 -3.66
C TYR A 116 0.96 16.44 -3.87
N GLY A 117 1.78 16.45 -4.93
CA GLY A 117 2.68 17.55 -5.27
C GLY A 117 1.97 18.78 -5.83
N SER A 118 1.03 19.37 -5.07
CA SER A 118 0.43 20.68 -5.37
C SER A 118 1.49 21.79 -5.29
N ALA A 119 1.20 22.97 -5.84
CA ALA A 119 2.11 24.11 -5.72
C ALA A 119 2.38 24.43 -4.25
N ALA A 120 1.34 24.58 -3.43
CA ALA A 120 1.48 24.85 -2.00
C ALA A 120 2.35 23.80 -1.27
N HIS A 121 2.19 22.51 -1.59
CA HIS A 121 3.00 21.46 -0.99
C HIS A 121 4.48 21.56 -1.38
N ARG A 122 4.78 21.83 -2.65
CA ARG A 122 6.16 22.02 -3.11
C ARG A 122 6.79 23.28 -2.52
N ASP A 123 6.04 24.38 -2.45
CA ASP A 123 6.49 25.63 -1.86
C ASP A 123 6.82 25.44 -0.36
N ALA A 124 5.98 24.69 0.36
CA ALA A 124 6.23 24.35 1.75
C ALA A 124 7.51 23.48 1.91
N ILE A 125 7.74 22.51 1.04
CA ILE A 125 8.97 21.70 1.05
C ILE A 125 10.20 22.59 0.77
N ALA A 126 10.10 23.56 -0.15
CA ALA A 126 11.18 24.47 -0.47
C ALA A 126 11.50 25.41 0.70
N GLU A 127 10.50 25.86 1.46
CA GLU A 127 10.64 26.79 2.58
C GLU A 127 11.07 26.10 3.88
N PHE A 128 10.42 24.99 4.25
CA PHE A 128 10.59 24.30 5.54
C PHE A 128 11.47 23.06 5.46
N GLY A 129 11.85 22.63 4.24
CA GLY A 129 12.49 21.34 4.02
C GLY A 129 11.50 20.16 4.01
N PRO A 130 11.94 18.97 3.66
CA PRO A 130 11.12 17.75 3.73
C PRO A 130 10.99 17.28 5.20
N SER A 131 9.81 16.80 5.58
CA SER A 131 9.61 16.10 6.84
C SER A 131 10.13 14.66 6.79
N ASP A 132 10.14 13.99 7.95
CA ASP A 132 10.49 12.57 8.11
C ASP A 132 9.57 11.60 7.32
N LEU A 133 8.39 12.05 6.90
CA LEU A 133 7.44 11.27 6.11
C LEU A 133 7.58 11.48 4.59
N HIS A 134 8.44 12.39 4.16
CA HIS A 134 8.73 12.58 2.73
C HIS A 134 9.72 11.53 2.20
N ARG A 135 9.59 11.19 0.92
CA ARG A 135 10.56 10.33 0.25
C ARG A 135 11.74 11.17 -0.23
N LEU A 136 12.85 11.10 0.47
CA LEU A 136 14.05 11.89 0.16
C LEU A 136 14.75 11.44 -1.13
N SER A 137 14.52 10.19 -1.56
CA SER A 137 15.06 9.65 -2.83
C SER A 137 14.35 10.16 -4.09
N TRP A 138 13.29 10.94 -3.94
CA TRP A 138 12.54 11.54 -5.06
C TRP A 138 12.89 13.02 -5.21
N HIS A 139 12.80 13.53 -6.46
CA HIS A 139 12.84 14.98 -6.68
C HIS A 139 11.56 15.60 -6.13
N LEU A 140 11.67 16.25 -4.98
CA LEU A 140 10.52 16.80 -4.26
C LEU A 140 10.17 18.23 -4.72
N VAL A 141 11.16 18.97 -5.22
CA VAL A 141 11.07 20.35 -5.70
C VAL A 141 11.89 20.52 -6.97
#